data_a560d77b02e97985609bbbfb342badca
#
_entry.id   a560d77b02e97985609bbbfb342badca
#
_cell.length_a   1.000
_cell.length_b   1.000
_cell.length_c   1.000
_cell.angle_alpha   90.00
_cell.angle_beta   90.00
_cell.angle_gamma   90.00
#
_symmetry.space_group_name_H-M   'P 1'
#
loop_
_entity.id
_entity.type
_entity.pdbx_description
1 polymer ?
#
loop_
_entity_poly.entity_id
_entity_poly.type
_entity_poly.pdbx_seq_one_letter_code
_entity_poly.pdbx_strand_id
1 'polypeptide(L)'
;AGDLAVYTQDDPTFPASVQAVHDADLAVSWHHDIETVPTLIRVVDGVEVERTVGWHRAEWQRISGVGDLGADLPEMRPGCGSMSVDPDLEHVLRARFNSDGLAARRVEFATAEDPFEAMFERGWTDGLPVVPPTPERVHQMLAGTSRAATDVVCVVPPDLVEVSVEKVAINAVMAGCRPEYLPWVIAALEAVCTDEFNMHGVLATTMPVGPVIVCNGPGTRAIGMNAGINALGQGNRANSTIGRAVQLTVRNVGGGRPGEVDRATHGNPGKLSF
;
A
#
# COMPACT_ATOMS: atom_id res chain seq x y z
N ALA A 1 -39.24 -3.55 18.46
CA ALA A 1 -38.73 -2.84 17.29
C ALA A 1 -37.40 -2.24 17.71
N GLY A 2 -36.33 -2.52 16.96
CA GLY A 2 -35.03 -1.90 17.20
C GLY A 2 -35.00 -0.49 16.60
N ASP A 3 -34.05 0.32 17.03
CA ASP A 3 -33.79 1.62 16.41
C ASP A 3 -33.07 1.43 15.07
N LEU A 4 -33.49 2.20 14.07
CA LEU A 4 -32.85 2.20 12.76
C LEU A 4 -32.01 3.46 12.61
N ALA A 5 -30.71 3.30 12.36
CA ALA A 5 -29.83 4.37 11.89
C ALA A 5 -29.50 4.16 10.42
N VAL A 6 -29.66 5.21 9.62
CA VAL A 6 -29.33 5.19 8.19
C VAL A 6 -28.17 6.13 7.95
N TYR A 7 -27.12 5.61 7.30
CA TYR A 7 -25.95 6.38 6.90
C TYR A 7 -25.88 6.41 5.38
N THR A 8 -25.44 7.52 4.81
CA THR A 8 -25.26 7.69 3.37
C THR A 8 -23.92 8.34 3.06
N GLN A 9 -23.28 7.87 2.00
CA GLN A 9 -22.08 8.47 1.44
C GLN A 9 -22.40 9.58 0.42
N ASP A 10 -23.67 9.67 0.01
CA ASP A 10 -24.19 10.64 -0.96
C ASP A 10 -24.97 11.76 -0.25
N ASP A 11 -25.85 12.42 -0.98
CA ASP A 11 -26.70 13.51 -0.46
C ASP A 11 -27.62 13.02 0.68
N PRO A 12 -27.43 13.46 1.93
CA PRO A 12 -28.26 13.03 3.06
C PRO A 12 -29.69 13.59 3.02
N THR A 13 -29.97 14.52 2.13
CA THR A 13 -31.31 15.09 1.96
C THR A 13 -32.20 14.28 1.03
N PHE A 14 -31.66 13.26 0.38
CA PHE A 14 -32.39 12.38 -0.52
C PHE A 14 -32.29 10.90 -0.13
N PRO A 15 -33.43 10.17 -0.06
CA PRO A 15 -34.81 10.67 -0.26
C PRO A 15 -35.29 11.40 1.00
N ALA A 16 -36.06 12.49 0.81
CA ALA A 16 -36.51 13.37 1.89
C ALA A 16 -37.41 12.66 2.96
N SER A 17 -37.88 11.45 2.65
CA SER A 17 -38.66 10.62 3.58
C SER A 17 -37.79 9.83 4.58
N VAL A 18 -36.48 9.83 4.41
CA VAL A 18 -35.54 9.09 5.28
C VAL A 18 -34.60 10.08 5.95
N GLN A 19 -34.53 10.02 7.28
CA GLN A 19 -33.56 10.79 8.03
C GLN A 19 -32.22 10.03 8.01
N ALA A 20 -31.32 10.41 7.10
CA ALA A 20 -30.01 9.81 6.99
C ALA A 20 -28.93 10.71 7.62
N VAL A 21 -27.91 10.08 8.17
CA VAL A 21 -26.68 10.73 8.63
C VAL A 21 -25.67 10.70 7.48
N HIS A 22 -25.12 11.86 7.15
CA HIS A 22 -24.07 11.93 6.12
C HIS A 22 -22.76 11.39 6.67
N ASP A 23 -22.27 10.31 6.07
CA ASP A 23 -20.95 9.72 6.34
C ASP A 23 -19.87 10.40 5.46
N ALA A 24 -19.78 11.74 5.57
CA ALA A 24 -18.98 12.60 4.70
C ALA A 24 -17.48 12.29 4.76
N ASP A 25 -17.00 11.83 5.89
CA ASP A 25 -15.60 11.45 6.10
C ASP A 25 -15.37 9.93 5.95
N LEU A 26 -16.42 9.18 5.61
CA LEU A 26 -16.44 7.73 5.44
C LEU A 26 -16.04 6.93 6.70
N ALA A 27 -16.14 7.53 7.88
CA ALA A 27 -15.74 6.89 9.13
C ALA A 27 -16.60 5.68 9.46
N VAL A 28 -17.92 5.77 9.30
CA VAL A 28 -18.85 4.67 9.56
C VAL A 28 -18.63 3.55 8.56
N SER A 29 -18.53 3.89 7.28
CA SER A 29 -18.26 2.92 6.21
C SER A 29 -16.91 2.20 6.41
N TRP A 30 -15.88 2.92 6.85
CA TRP A 30 -14.58 2.35 7.14
C TRP A 30 -14.59 1.39 8.34
N HIS A 31 -15.13 1.83 9.48
CA HIS A 31 -15.13 1.02 10.72
C HIS A 31 -16.05 -0.20 10.67
N HIS A 32 -17.02 -0.21 9.76
CA HIS A 32 -17.90 -1.35 9.53
C HIS A 32 -17.54 -2.16 8.29
N ASP A 33 -16.37 -1.93 7.68
CA ASP A 33 -15.89 -2.63 6.47
C ASP A 33 -16.96 -2.69 5.36
N ILE A 34 -17.55 -1.54 5.03
CA ILE A 34 -18.58 -1.46 3.99
C ILE A 34 -17.91 -1.41 2.61
N GLU A 35 -17.85 -2.56 1.94
CA GLU A 35 -17.32 -2.66 0.58
C GLU A 35 -18.39 -2.41 -0.50
N THR A 36 -19.64 -2.65 -0.17
CA THR A 36 -20.76 -2.54 -1.09
C THR A 36 -21.93 -1.82 -0.45
N VAL A 37 -22.61 -0.97 -1.19
CA VAL A 37 -23.84 -0.29 -0.76
C VAL A 37 -25.04 -0.71 -1.62
N PRO A 38 -26.24 -0.87 -1.05
CA PRO A 38 -26.53 -0.77 0.37
C PRO A 38 -26.04 -2.01 1.15
N THR A 39 -25.69 -1.82 2.40
CA THR A 39 -25.45 -2.90 3.37
C THR A 39 -26.37 -2.71 4.57
N LEU A 40 -27.04 -3.76 5.00
CA LEU A 40 -27.83 -3.79 6.23
C LEU A 40 -27.09 -4.56 7.31
N ILE A 41 -26.88 -3.93 8.46
CA ILE A 41 -26.19 -4.53 9.59
C ILE A 41 -27.14 -4.54 10.78
N ARG A 42 -27.22 -5.69 11.46
CA ARG A 42 -27.91 -5.83 12.74
C ARG A 42 -26.89 -5.83 13.86
N VAL A 43 -27.07 -4.89 14.80
CA VAL A 43 -26.21 -4.75 15.97
C VAL A 43 -27.03 -5.06 17.23
N VAL A 44 -26.47 -5.86 18.15
CA VAL A 44 -27.03 -6.17 19.46
C VAL A 44 -25.97 -5.90 20.51
N ASP A 45 -26.29 -5.07 21.48
CA ASP A 45 -25.39 -4.66 22.58
C ASP A 45 -24.02 -4.12 22.04
N GLY A 46 -24.05 -3.39 20.92
CA GLY A 46 -22.87 -2.81 20.29
C GLY A 46 -22.05 -3.79 19.45
N VAL A 47 -22.50 -5.03 19.30
CA VAL A 47 -21.81 -6.06 18.51
C VAL A 47 -22.62 -6.38 17.25
N GLU A 48 -21.95 -6.39 16.09
CA GLU A 48 -22.55 -6.86 14.85
C GLU A 48 -22.85 -8.36 14.95
N VAL A 49 -24.11 -8.72 14.70
CA VAL A 49 -24.56 -10.12 14.77
C VAL A 49 -24.96 -10.67 13.41
N GLU A 50 -25.34 -9.80 12.49
CA GLU A 50 -25.74 -10.17 11.12
C GLU A 50 -25.51 -9.02 10.15
N ARG A 51 -25.17 -9.33 8.90
CA ARG A 51 -25.19 -8.39 7.76
C ARG A 51 -25.72 -9.03 6.49
N THR A 52 -26.23 -8.20 5.60
CA THR A 52 -26.49 -8.53 4.21
C THR A 52 -26.04 -7.40 3.29
N VAL A 53 -25.54 -7.74 2.13
CA VAL A 53 -24.90 -6.82 1.17
C VAL A 53 -25.73 -6.78 -0.10
N GLY A 54 -25.92 -5.58 -0.67
CA GLY A 54 -26.86 -5.34 -1.73
C GLY A 54 -28.30 -5.44 -1.26
N TRP A 55 -29.23 -5.34 -2.19
CA TRP A 55 -30.65 -5.53 -1.88
C TRP A 55 -31.07 -6.97 -2.18
N HIS A 56 -31.41 -7.73 -1.14
CA HIS A 56 -32.01 -9.06 -1.24
C HIS A 56 -33.24 -9.09 -0.32
N ARG A 57 -34.45 -9.01 -0.89
CA ARG A 57 -35.72 -8.80 -0.17
C ARG A 57 -35.87 -9.75 1.02
N ALA A 58 -35.70 -11.05 0.82
CA ALA A 58 -35.88 -12.04 1.87
C ALA A 58 -34.91 -11.85 3.05
N GLU A 59 -33.65 -11.53 2.77
CA GLU A 59 -32.65 -11.27 3.81
C GLU A 59 -32.94 -9.97 4.56
N TRP A 60 -33.30 -8.91 3.83
CA TRP A 60 -33.67 -7.64 4.46
C TRP A 60 -34.90 -7.77 5.35
N GLN A 61 -35.94 -8.51 4.89
CA GLN A 61 -37.13 -8.82 5.70
C GLN A 61 -36.75 -9.63 6.94
N ARG A 62 -35.90 -10.63 6.81
CA ARG A 62 -35.46 -11.49 7.91
C ARG A 62 -34.64 -10.70 8.94
N ILE A 63 -33.68 -9.91 8.52
CA ILE A 63 -32.77 -9.16 9.42
C ILE A 63 -33.53 -8.00 10.11
N SER A 64 -34.36 -7.28 9.37
CA SER A 64 -35.15 -6.14 9.90
C SER A 64 -36.36 -6.59 10.72
N GLY A 65 -36.86 -7.80 10.49
CA GLY A 65 -38.13 -8.28 11.07
C GLY A 65 -39.38 -7.66 10.46
N VAL A 66 -39.28 -6.95 9.34
CA VAL A 66 -40.39 -6.29 8.61
C VAL A 66 -40.81 -7.13 7.41
N GLY A 67 -41.92 -7.85 7.54
CA GLY A 67 -42.33 -8.88 6.58
C GLY A 67 -42.80 -8.38 5.22
N ASP A 68 -43.22 -7.11 5.09
CA ASP A 68 -43.64 -6.48 3.86
C ASP A 68 -42.63 -5.47 3.29
N LEU A 69 -41.41 -5.45 3.85
CA LEU A 69 -40.35 -4.55 3.42
C LEU A 69 -40.02 -4.77 1.93
N GLY A 70 -40.15 -3.72 1.13
CA GLY A 70 -39.80 -3.72 -0.29
C GLY A 70 -40.69 -4.61 -1.15
N ALA A 71 -41.97 -4.80 -0.77
CA ALA A 71 -42.92 -5.64 -1.53
C ALA A 71 -43.09 -5.21 -3.00
N ASP A 72 -42.92 -3.91 -3.27
CA ASP A 72 -42.97 -3.27 -4.58
C ASP A 72 -41.62 -3.20 -5.32
N LEU A 73 -40.54 -3.63 -4.67
CA LEU A 73 -39.21 -3.62 -5.26
C LEU A 73 -38.87 -5.00 -5.90
N PRO A 74 -37.89 -5.07 -6.80
CA PRO A 74 -37.35 -6.34 -7.28
C PRO A 74 -36.87 -7.25 -6.12
N GLU A 75 -36.88 -8.55 -6.33
CA GLU A 75 -36.42 -9.50 -5.28
C GLU A 75 -34.96 -9.30 -4.91
N MET A 76 -34.13 -8.93 -5.91
CA MET A 76 -32.70 -8.71 -5.72
C MET A 76 -32.23 -7.56 -6.59
N ARG A 77 -31.27 -6.78 -6.08
CA ARG A 77 -30.40 -5.87 -6.83
C ARG A 77 -29.00 -5.97 -6.29
N PRO A 78 -28.00 -6.19 -7.14
CA PRO A 78 -26.61 -6.11 -6.70
C PRO A 78 -26.33 -4.69 -6.17
N GLY A 79 -25.49 -4.58 -5.18
CA GLY A 79 -25.03 -3.28 -4.70
C GLY A 79 -24.02 -2.63 -5.63
N CYS A 80 -23.69 -1.40 -5.34
CA CYS A 80 -22.57 -0.67 -5.95
C CYS A 80 -21.38 -0.69 -5.00
N GLY A 81 -20.17 -0.49 -5.51
CA GLY A 81 -18.99 -0.30 -4.68
C GLY A 81 -19.16 0.88 -3.72
N SER A 82 -18.72 0.71 -2.47
CA SER A 82 -18.67 1.78 -1.48
C SER A 82 -17.54 2.74 -1.80
N MET A 83 -17.68 4.03 -1.49
CA MET A 83 -16.59 5.00 -1.59
C MET A 83 -15.42 4.67 -0.64
N SER A 84 -15.64 3.89 0.40
CA SER A 84 -14.58 3.46 1.31
C SER A 84 -13.58 2.47 0.71
N VAL A 85 -13.92 1.83 -0.40
CA VAL A 85 -13.03 0.94 -1.19
C VAL A 85 -12.64 1.53 -2.55
N ASP A 86 -12.91 2.81 -2.77
CA ASP A 86 -12.43 3.54 -3.94
C ASP A 86 -10.89 3.59 -3.90
N PRO A 87 -10.19 3.10 -4.93
CA PRO A 87 -8.72 3.10 -4.96
C PRO A 87 -8.09 4.50 -4.73
N ASP A 88 -8.77 5.56 -5.17
CA ASP A 88 -8.30 6.93 -5.02
C ASP A 88 -8.50 7.46 -3.59
N LEU A 89 -9.39 6.88 -2.80
CA LEU A 89 -9.70 7.28 -1.42
C LEU A 89 -9.15 6.30 -0.37
N GLU A 90 -8.98 5.03 -0.71
CA GLU A 90 -8.60 3.98 0.24
C GLU A 90 -7.33 4.33 1.04
N HIS A 91 -6.31 4.88 0.37
CA HIS A 91 -5.07 5.26 1.04
C HIS A 91 -5.26 6.42 2.03
N VAL A 92 -6.15 7.36 1.75
CA VAL A 92 -6.48 8.49 2.63
C VAL A 92 -7.23 8.00 3.87
N LEU A 93 -8.20 7.08 3.67
CA LEU A 93 -8.99 6.52 4.76
C LEU A 93 -8.11 5.65 5.67
N ARG A 94 -7.20 4.86 5.11
CA ARG A 94 -6.21 4.09 5.87
C ARG A 94 -5.32 4.99 6.72
N ALA A 95 -4.81 6.08 6.16
CA ALA A 95 -4.00 7.04 6.90
C ALA A 95 -4.79 7.74 8.01
N ARG A 96 -6.09 7.97 7.80
CA ARG A 96 -6.97 8.66 8.76
C ARG A 96 -7.43 7.77 9.90
N PHE A 97 -7.82 6.53 9.60
CA PHE A 97 -8.52 5.67 10.55
C PHE A 97 -7.68 4.50 11.09
N ASN A 98 -6.53 4.18 10.50
CA ASN A 98 -5.64 3.20 11.10
C ASN A 98 -5.03 3.76 12.38
N SER A 99 -5.12 3.00 13.44
CA SER A 99 -4.64 3.40 14.76
C SER A 99 -3.13 3.63 14.86
N ASP A 100 -2.37 3.10 13.92
CA ASP A 100 -0.91 3.22 13.84
C ASP A 100 -0.41 4.24 12.82
N GLY A 101 -1.30 4.97 12.13
CA GLY A 101 -0.97 6.00 11.16
C GLY A 101 -0.32 5.50 9.86
N LEU A 102 -0.31 4.19 9.60
CA LEU A 102 0.15 3.60 8.34
C LEU A 102 -1.02 3.44 7.37
N ALA A 103 -0.81 3.88 6.11
CA ALA A 103 -1.82 3.87 5.06
C ALA A 103 -1.75 2.63 4.15
N ALA A 104 -0.62 1.89 4.16
CA ALA A 104 -0.42 0.75 3.29
C ALA A 104 -1.37 -0.41 3.63
N ARG A 105 -1.90 -1.05 2.58
CA ARG A 105 -2.74 -2.23 2.74
C ARG A 105 -1.99 -3.33 3.50
N ARG A 106 -2.64 -3.89 4.50
CA ARG A 106 -2.12 -5.04 5.26
C ARG A 106 -2.59 -6.34 4.63
N VAL A 107 -1.71 -7.31 4.62
CA VAL A 107 -2.02 -8.67 4.19
C VAL A 107 -1.61 -9.60 5.32
N GLU A 108 -2.58 -10.33 5.83
CA GLU A 108 -2.34 -11.35 6.85
C GLU A 108 -1.98 -12.67 6.17
N PHE A 109 -0.98 -13.34 6.71
CA PHE A 109 -0.61 -14.69 6.32
C PHE A 109 -1.18 -15.69 7.33
N ALA A 110 -1.60 -16.84 6.85
CA ALA A 110 -1.99 -17.92 7.74
C ALA A 110 -0.79 -18.35 8.61
N THR A 111 -1.03 -18.75 9.86
CA THR A 111 0.02 -19.13 10.81
C THR A 111 0.97 -20.23 10.29
N ALA A 112 0.50 -21.08 9.39
CA ALA A 112 1.28 -22.15 8.77
C ALA A 112 1.97 -21.74 7.45
N GLU A 113 1.73 -20.53 6.95
CA GLU A 113 2.31 -20.00 5.70
C GLU A 113 3.69 -19.42 5.98
N ASP A 114 4.70 -19.82 5.19
CA ASP A 114 6.03 -19.20 5.27
C ASP A 114 5.96 -17.78 4.68
N PRO A 115 6.27 -16.74 5.45
CA PRO A 115 6.19 -15.36 4.95
C PRO A 115 7.11 -15.07 3.76
N PHE A 116 8.25 -15.75 3.64
CA PHE A 116 9.18 -15.54 2.51
C PHE A 116 8.60 -16.11 1.22
N GLU A 117 8.10 -17.34 1.27
CA GLU A 117 7.47 -17.97 0.12
C GLU A 117 6.20 -17.21 -0.29
N ALA A 118 5.37 -16.83 0.68
CA ALA A 118 4.16 -16.08 0.44
C ALA A 118 4.42 -14.72 -0.26
N MET A 119 5.49 -14.01 0.10
CA MET A 119 5.88 -12.76 -0.55
C MET A 119 6.47 -12.99 -1.95
N PHE A 120 7.22 -14.09 -2.13
CA PHE A 120 7.75 -14.48 -3.42
C PHE A 120 6.63 -14.84 -4.41
N GLU A 121 5.69 -15.70 -4.01
CA GLU A 121 4.55 -16.10 -4.84
C GLU A 121 3.66 -14.93 -5.26
N ARG A 122 3.55 -13.90 -4.40
CA ARG A 122 2.83 -12.65 -4.71
C ARG A 122 3.63 -11.70 -5.60
N GLY A 123 4.86 -12.05 -5.98
CA GLY A 123 5.72 -11.25 -6.85
C GLY A 123 6.27 -9.97 -6.20
N TRP A 124 6.33 -9.91 -4.86
CA TRP A 124 6.82 -8.72 -4.14
C TRP A 124 8.32 -8.72 -3.93
N THR A 125 9.02 -9.80 -4.28
CA THR A 125 10.47 -9.90 -4.14
C THR A 125 11.19 -9.74 -5.47
N ASP A 126 12.48 -9.47 -5.40
CA ASP A 126 13.41 -9.44 -6.53
C ASP A 126 14.03 -10.83 -6.85
N GLY A 127 13.47 -11.90 -6.29
CA GLY A 127 13.98 -13.26 -6.38
C GLY A 127 14.82 -13.67 -5.16
N LEU A 128 15.21 -12.73 -4.31
CA LEU A 128 15.89 -12.98 -3.05
C LEU A 128 14.91 -12.91 -1.88
N PRO A 129 15.20 -13.59 -0.76
CA PRO A 129 14.43 -13.41 0.47
C PRO A 129 14.37 -11.94 0.89
N VAL A 130 13.21 -11.51 1.38
CA VAL A 130 12.99 -10.16 1.89
C VAL A 130 12.60 -10.20 3.36
N VAL A 131 12.90 -9.13 4.08
CA VAL A 131 12.46 -9.00 5.47
C VAL A 131 10.98 -8.62 5.47
N PRO A 132 10.08 -9.37 6.17
CA PRO A 132 8.67 -9.03 6.24
C PRO A 132 8.47 -7.62 6.82
N PRO A 133 7.79 -6.71 6.08
CA PRO A 133 7.56 -5.34 6.52
C PRO A 133 6.36 -5.26 7.47
N THR A 134 6.52 -5.79 8.68
CA THR A 134 5.49 -5.67 9.71
C THR A 134 5.31 -4.20 10.12
N PRO A 135 4.14 -3.80 10.67
CA PRO A 135 3.92 -2.44 11.13
C PRO A 135 5.02 -1.91 12.04
N GLU A 136 5.49 -2.73 12.99
CA GLU A 136 6.55 -2.34 13.94
C GLU A 136 7.87 -2.03 13.23
N ARG A 137 8.24 -2.84 12.23
CA ARG A 137 9.46 -2.61 11.43
C ARG A 137 9.34 -1.38 10.55
N VAL A 138 8.15 -1.13 9.99
CA VAL A 138 7.90 0.07 9.18
C VAL A 138 7.96 1.32 10.05
N HIS A 139 7.35 1.33 11.23
CA HIS A 139 7.48 2.44 12.20
C HIS A 139 8.93 2.67 12.61
N GLN A 140 9.67 1.60 12.92
CA GLN A 140 11.09 1.71 13.24
C GLN A 140 11.89 2.31 12.08
N MET A 141 11.58 1.91 10.84
CA MET A 141 12.23 2.46 9.64
C MET A 141 11.91 3.95 9.47
N LEU A 142 10.65 4.34 9.64
CA LEU A 142 10.19 5.73 9.54
C LEU A 142 10.85 6.66 10.57
N ALA A 143 11.27 6.13 11.73
CA ALA A 143 12.04 6.90 12.72
C ALA A 143 13.42 7.37 12.19
N GLY A 144 13.90 6.83 11.07
CA GLY A 144 15.13 7.27 10.40
C GLY A 144 15.01 8.56 9.60
N THR A 145 13.83 9.15 9.47
CA THR A 145 13.60 10.41 8.74
C THR A 145 12.68 11.34 9.51
N SER A 146 12.79 12.64 9.24
CA SER A 146 11.87 13.66 9.78
C SER A 146 10.67 13.92 8.86
N ARG A 147 10.61 13.29 7.68
CA ARG A 147 9.50 13.44 6.74
C ARG A 147 8.29 12.65 7.23
N ALA A 148 7.08 13.16 6.98
CA ALA A 148 5.86 12.44 7.30
C ALA A 148 5.72 11.18 6.43
N ALA A 149 5.12 10.13 6.96
CA ALA A 149 4.90 8.86 6.24
C ALA A 149 4.11 9.07 4.93
N THR A 150 3.22 10.06 4.90
CA THR A 150 2.37 10.43 3.77
C THR A 150 3.03 11.37 2.75
N ASP A 151 4.21 11.94 3.07
CA ASP A 151 4.90 12.83 2.13
C ASP A 151 5.27 12.09 0.86
N VAL A 152 4.97 12.69 -0.29
CA VAL A 152 5.39 12.16 -1.59
C VAL A 152 6.88 12.39 -1.78
N VAL A 153 7.61 11.32 -2.12
CA VAL A 153 9.04 11.34 -2.43
C VAL A 153 9.25 11.70 -3.89
N CYS A 154 8.64 10.96 -4.79
CA CYS A 154 8.76 11.15 -6.23
C CYS A 154 7.63 10.43 -6.96
N VAL A 155 7.58 10.61 -8.29
CA VAL A 155 6.74 9.81 -9.20
C VAL A 155 7.62 8.73 -9.82
N VAL A 156 7.32 7.47 -9.57
CA VAL A 156 8.17 6.34 -9.97
C VAL A 156 7.72 5.77 -11.31
N PRO A 157 8.59 5.81 -12.35
CA PRO A 157 8.29 5.12 -13.60
C PRO A 157 8.48 3.60 -13.47
N PRO A 158 7.89 2.78 -14.38
CA PRO A 158 7.20 3.20 -15.59
C PRO A 158 5.73 3.59 -15.41
N ASP A 159 5.06 3.15 -14.35
CA ASP A 159 3.62 3.35 -14.13
C ASP A 159 3.27 4.78 -13.67
N LEU A 160 4.27 5.61 -13.42
CA LEU A 160 4.15 7.01 -12.98
C LEU A 160 3.31 7.15 -11.69
N VAL A 161 3.56 6.28 -10.72
CA VAL A 161 2.88 6.25 -9.44
C VAL A 161 3.60 7.15 -8.44
N GLU A 162 2.86 7.98 -7.73
CA GLU A 162 3.39 8.70 -6.56
C GLU A 162 3.79 7.72 -5.46
N VAL A 163 5.02 7.84 -4.99
CA VAL A 163 5.53 7.02 -3.90
C VAL A 163 5.67 7.85 -2.63
N SER A 164 4.99 7.42 -1.56
CA SER A 164 5.11 8.02 -0.24
C SER A 164 6.34 7.53 0.51
N VAL A 165 6.75 8.30 1.53
CA VAL A 165 7.83 7.91 2.45
C VAL A 165 7.54 6.55 3.09
N GLU A 166 6.28 6.26 3.42
CA GLU A 166 5.87 4.95 3.93
C GLU A 166 6.16 3.82 2.94
N LYS A 167 5.82 3.99 1.65
CA LYS A 167 6.10 2.98 0.62
C LYS A 167 7.61 2.75 0.43
N VAL A 168 8.39 3.82 0.52
CA VAL A 168 9.86 3.71 0.53
C VAL A 168 10.33 2.94 1.76
N ALA A 169 9.82 3.27 2.95
CA ALA A 169 10.18 2.59 4.20
C ALA A 169 9.84 1.08 4.15
N ILE A 170 8.68 0.71 3.60
CA ILE A 170 8.30 -0.69 3.39
C ILE A 170 9.35 -1.42 2.53
N ASN A 171 9.73 -0.87 1.39
CA ASN A 171 10.72 -1.48 0.50
C ASN A 171 12.13 -1.45 1.12
N ALA A 172 12.47 -0.45 1.91
CA ALA A 172 13.72 -0.40 2.68
C ALA A 172 13.78 -1.49 3.76
N VAL A 173 12.68 -1.77 4.47
CA VAL A 173 12.57 -2.93 5.38
C VAL A 173 12.76 -4.22 4.61
N MET A 174 12.04 -4.39 3.50
CA MET A 174 12.13 -5.60 2.66
C MET A 174 13.55 -5.84 2.17
N ALA A 175 14.28 -4.78 1.78
CA ALA A 175 15.68 -4.85 1.37
C ALA A 175 16.63 -5.20 2.53
N GLY A 176 16.24 -5.04 3.78
CA GLY A 176 17.06 -5.25 4.96
C GLY A 176 17.83 -4.00 5.40
N CYS A 177 17.41 -2.79 5.03
CA CYS A 177 17.97 -1.54 5.50
C CYS A 177 17.90 -1.39 7.04
N ARG A 178 18.75 -0.49 7.57
CA ARG A 178 18.58 0.08 8.90
C ARG A 178 17.84 1.42 8.79
N PRO A 179 17.19 1.90 9.87
CA PRO A 179 16.51 3.20 9.86
C PRO A 179 17.38 4.37 9.39
N GLU A 180 18.63 4.43 9.80
CA GLU A 180 19.57 5.48 9.41
C GLU A 180 19.94 5.47 7.90
N TYR A 181 19.55 4.43 7.16
CA TYR A 181 19.74 4.37 5.71
C TYR A 181 18.57 4.98 4.92
N LEU A 182 17.40 5.16 5.55
CA LEU A 182 16.21 5.64 4.87
C LEU A 182 16.39 6.98 4.16
N PRO A 183 17.07 8.00 4.74
CA PRO A 183 17.32 9.26 4.04
C PRO A 183 18.13 9.08 2.74
N TRP A 184 19.03 8.12 2.71
CA TRP A 184 19.84 7.79 1.52
C TRP A 184 19.01 7.10 0.44
N VAL A 185 18.10 6.22 0.83
CA VAL A 185 17.16 5.58 -0.11
C VAL A 185 16.22 6.62 -0.71
N ILE A 186 15.69 7.53 0.11
CA ILE A 186 14.83 8.63 -0.35
C ILE A 186 15.57 9.52 -1.36
N ALA A 187 16.78 9.99 -1.01
CA ALA A 187 17.57 10.85 -1.90
C ALA A 187 17.94 10.13 -3.22
N ALA A 188 18.24 8.83 -3.15
CA ALA A 188 18.53 8.04 -4.34
C ALA A 188 17.30 7.87 -5.24
N LEU A 189 16.11 7.67 -4.66
CA LEU A 189 14.85 7.61 -5.41
C LEU A 189 14.52 8.95 -6.07
N GLU A 190 14.66 10.06 -5.34
CA GLU A 190 14.49 11.41 -5.89
C GLU A 190 15.42 11.62 -7.10
N ALA A 191 16.68 11.17 -7.03
CA ALA A 191 17.65 11.30 -8.10
C ALA A 191 17.32 10.43 -9.33
N VAL A 192 16.94 9.16 -9.14
CA VAL A 192 16.67 8.25 -10.28
C VAL A 192 15.32 8.53 -10.95
N CYS A 193 14.42 9.22 -10.26
CA CYS A 193 13.11 9.58 -10.81
C CYS A 193 13.09 10.96 -11.49
N THR A 194 14.26 11.60 -11.69
CA THR A 194 14.35 12.82 -12.50
C THR A 194 14.30 12.51 -13.99
N ASP A 195 13.87 13.48 -14.79
CA ASP A 195 13.84 13.38 -16.25
C ASP A 195 15.26 13.19 -16.83
N GLU A 196 16.26 13.81 -16.21
CA GLU A 196 17.67 13.71 -16.63
C GLU A 196 18.22 12.30 -16.48
N PHE A 197 17.84 11.58 -15.41
CA PHE A 197 18.26 10.19 -15.24
C PHE A 197 17.47 9.25 -16.16
N ASN A 198 16.22 9.56 -16.44
CA ASN A 198 15.34 8.79 -17.34
C ASN A 198 15.22 7.31 -16.94
N MET A 199 14.78 7.05 -15.71
CA MET A 199 14.61 5.66 -15.22
C MET A 199 13.70 4.82 -16.12
N HIS A 200 12.69 5.42 -16.76
CA HIS A 200 11.86 4.72 -17.75
C HIS A 200 12.70 4.17 -18.91
N GLY A 201 13.59 4.99 -19.47
CA GLY A 201 14.50 4.58 -20.54
C GLY A 201 15.50 3.52 -20.08
N VAL A 202 15.98 3.63 -18.84
CA VAL A 202 16.87 2.62 -18.20
C VAL A 202 16.16 1.25 -18.11
N LEU A 203 14.88 1.21 -17.83
CA LEU A 203 14.07 -0.01 -17.80
C LEU A 203 13.74 -0.53 -19.20
N ALA A 204 13.31 0.36 -20.09
CA ALA A 204 12.80 -0.01 -21.42
C ALA A 204 13.87 -0.47 -22.41
N THR A 205 15.14 -0.16 -22.17
CA THR A 205 16.23 -0.60 -23.06
C THR A 205 16.50 -2.09 -22.92
N THR A 206 16.91 -2.71 -24.05
CA THR A 206 17.40 -4.10 -24.05
C THR A 206 18.81 -4.25 -23.44
N MET A 207 19.53 -3.15 -23.24
CA MET A 207 20.84 -3.16 -22.57
C MET A 207 20.65 -3.44 -21.07
N PRO A 208 21.55 -4.20 -20.45
CA PRO A 208 21.44 -4.53 -19.03
C PRO A 208 21.97 -3.40 -18.13
N VAL A 209 21.41 -2.20 -18.27
CA VAL A 209 21.79 -1.03 -17.47
C VAL A 209 21.02 -0.98 -16.16
N GLY A 210 21.64 -0.45 -15.13
CA GLY A 210 21.03 -0.20 -13.82
C GLY A 210 21.67 1.03 -13.17
N PRO A 211 21.01 1.67 -12.21
CA PRO A 211 21.57 2.81 -11.49
C PRO A 211 22.80 2.40 -10.66
N VAL A 212 23.80 3.26 -10.64
CA VAL A 212 24.93 3.20 -9.69
C VAL A 212 24.81 4.39 -8.75
N ILE A 213 24.67 4.13 -7.45
CA ILE A 213 24.44 5.15 -6.43
C ILE A 213 25.78 5.53 -5.81
N VAL A 214 26.24 6.75 -6.09
CA VAL A 214 27.49 7.28 -5.52
C VAL A 214 27.14 8.27 -4.40
N CYS A 215 27.43 7.89 -3.17
CA CYS A 215 27.16 8.69 -2.00
C CYS A 215 28.42 9.42 -1.50
N ASN A 216 28.33 10.72 -1.24
CA ASN A 216 29.41 11.58 -0.79
C ASN A 216 29.06 12.29 0.52
N GLY A 217 30.10 12.67 1.25
CA GLY A 217 29.97 13.47 2.47
C GLY A 217 30.17 12.69 3.76
N PRO A 218 30.18 13.38 4.91
CA PRO A 218 30.49 12.77 6.20
C PRO A 218 29.47 11.74 6.66
N GLY A 219 28.22 11.88 6.22
CA GLY A 219 27.12 10.95 6.53
C GLY A 219 27.37 9.51 6.06
N THR A 220 28.11 9.32 4.97
CA THR A 220 28.45 7.98 4.45
C THR A 220 29.24 7.16 5.47
N ARG A 221 30.17 7.81 6.17
CA ARG A 221 30.96 7.18 7.24
C ARG A 221 30.10 6.89 8.47
N ALA A 222 29.18 7.80 8.81
CA ALA A 222 28.30 7.64 9.96
C ALA A 222 27.41 6.40 9.84
N ILE A 223 26.94 6.07 8.64
CA ILE A 223 26.14 4.87 8.37
C ILE A 223 27.00 3.64 8.01
N GLY A 224 28.32 3.77 8.01
CA GLY A 224 29.27 2.68 7.76
C GLY A 224 29.34 2.22 6.30
N MET A 225 29.10 3.11 5.33
CA MET A 225 29.33 2.79 3.91
C MET A 225 30.81 2.46 3.66
N ASN A 226 31.04 1.45 2.84
CA ASN A 226 32.37 1.05 2.42
C ASN A 226 32.72 1.72 1.08
N ALA A 227 33.80 2.53 1.09
CA ALA A 227 34.38 3.15 -0.10
C ALA A 227 35.77 2.59 -0.45
N GLY A 228 36.18 1.51 0.20
CA GLY A 228 37.49 0.90 0.05
C GLY A 228 37.46 -0.46 -0.64
N ILE A 229 38.21 -1.41 -0.09
CA ILE A 229 38.30 -2.76 -0.65
C ILE A 229 36.94 -3.42 -0.72
N ASN A 230 36.61 -3.98 -1.89
CA ASN A 230 35.35 -4.69 -2.15
C ASN A 230 34.08 -3.80 -2.00
N ALA A 231 34.19 -2.49 -2.28
CA ALA A 231 33.07 -1.56 -2.15
C ALA A 231 31.84 -1.96 -3.01
N LEU A 232 32.07 -2.54 -4.19
CA LEU A 232 31.01 -3.02 -5.10
C LEU A 232 30.69 -4.51 -4.89
N GLY A 233 31.25 -5.13 -3.88
CA GLY A 233 31.02 -6.55 -3.57
C GLY A 233 30.12 -6.76 -2.36
N GLN A 234 30.08 -8.00 -1.92
CA GLN A 234 29.29 -8.40 -0.74
C GLN A 234 29.95 -7.97 0.57
N GLY A 235 29.16 -7.93 1.67
CA GLY A 235 29.67 -7.83 3.05
C GLY A 235 29.36 -6.50 3.73
N ASN A 236 29.08 -5.42 3.00
CA ASN A 236 28.64 -4.16 3.62
C ASN A 236 27.12 -3.98 3.51
N ARG A 237 26.44 -3.88 4.67
CA ARG A 237 24.99 -3.80 4.74
C ARG A 237 24.46 -2.53 4.06
N ALA A 238 25.06 -1.35 4.30
CA ALA A 238 24.61 -0.11 3.71
C ALA A 238 24.71 -0.15 2.18
N ASN A 239 25.87 -0.54 1.63
CA ASN A 239 26.09 -0.65 0.19
C ASN A 239 25.10 -1.63 -0.47
N SER A 240 24.90 -2.80 0.17
CA SER A 240 24.04 -3.84 -0.43
C SER A 240 22.55 -3.53 -0.34
N THR A 241 22.10 -2.86 0.73
CA THR A 241 20.65 -2.74 0.97
C THR A 241 20.06 -1.43 0.47
N ILE A 242 20.84 -0.34 0.38
CA ILE A 242 20.32 0.95 -0.12
C ILE A 242 19.95 0.84 -1.60
N GLY A 243 20.85 0.36 -2.44
CA GLY A 243 20.59 0.14 -3.86
C GLY A 243 19.45 -0.85 -4.08
N ARG A 244 19.41 -1.94 -3.30
CA ARG A 244 18.33 -2.92 -3.35
C ARG A 244 16.96 -2.31 -3.00
N ALA A 245 16.91 -1.42 -2.00
CA ALA A 245 15.66 -0.73 -1.63
C ALA A 245 15.14 0.17 -2.76
N VAL A 246 16.03 0.86 -3.48
CA VAL A 246 15.68 1.64 -4.68
C VAL A 246 15.09 0.73 -5.74
N GLN A 247 15.76 -0.37 -6.07
CA GLN A 247 15.29 -1.33 -7.09
C GLN A 247 13.97 -1.98 -6.72
N LEU A 248 13.78 -2.40 -5.44
CA LEU A 248 12.52 -2.93 -4.96
C LEU A 248 11.39 -1.90 -5.04
N THR A 249 11.66 -0.62 -4.75
CA THR A 249 10.65 0.45 -4.87
C THR A 249 10.24 0.64 -6.33
N VAL A 250 11.20 0.71 -7.26
CA VAL A 250 10.93 0.81 -8.70
C VAL A 250 10.13 -0.39 -9.19
N ARG A 251 10.46 -1.60 -8.71
CA ARG A 251 9.75 -2.83 -9.06
C ARG A 251 8.33 -2.88 -8.49
N ASN A 252 8.18 -2.64 -7.18
CA ASN A 252 6.93 -2.92 -6.44
C ASN A 252 5.93 -1.77 -6.53
N VAL A 253 6.40 -0.54 -6.64
CA VAL A 253 5.54 0.66 -6.73
C VAL A 253 5.48 1.15 -8.16
N GLY A 254 6.60 1.25 -8.85
CA GLY A 254 6.67 1.75 -10.22
C GLY A 254 6.33 0.72 -11.31
N GLY A 255 6.21 -0.57 -10.99
CA GLY A 255 5.90 -1.60 -11.98
C GLY A 255 7.08 -2.02 -12.87
N GLY A 256 8.32 -1.65 -12.54
CA GLY A 256 9.53 -1.97 -13.31
C GLY A 256 9.93 -3.43 -13.21
N ARG A 257 9.15 -4.34 -13.79
CA ARG A 257 9.34 -5.79 -13.67
C ARG A 257 10.00 -6.39 -14.89
N PRO A 258 10.91 -7.38 -14.70
CA PRO A 258 11.51 -8.13 -15.79
C PRO A 258 10.47 -8.82 -16.67
N GLY A 259 10.65 -8.67 -17.99
CA GLY A 259 9.73 -9.24 -18.99
C GLY A 259 8.49 -8.37 -19.28
N GLU A 260 8.21 -7.38 -18.44
CA GLU A 260 7.21 -6.34 -18.67
C GLU A 260 7.89 -5.11 -19.26
N VAL A 261 8.01 -4.00 -18.52
CA VAL A 261 8.72 -2.80 -19.00
C VAL A 261 10.22 -2.95 -18.85
N ASP A 262 10.74 -3.68 -17.86
CA ASP A 262 12.17 -4.00 -17.81
C ASP A 262 12.51 -5.01 -18.92
N ARG A 263 13.13 -4.48 -19.99
CA ARG A 263 13.44 -5.19 -21.24
C ARG A 263 14.88 -5.67 -21.35
N ALA A 264 15.67 -5.57 -20.28
CA ALA A 264 17.05 -6.02 -20.29
C ALA A 264 17.15 -7.48 -20.77
N THR A 265 17.96 -7.75 -21.83
CA THR A 265 18.03 -9.08 -22.48
C THR A 265 18.57 -10.14 -21.52
N HIS A 266 19.66 -9.83 -20.81
CA HIS A 266 20.30 -10.75 -19.85
C HIS A 266 20.34 -10.18 -18.43
N GLY A 267 20.12 -8.88 -18.28
CA GLY A 267 20.33 -8.20 -17.01
C GLY A 267 21.82 -8.19 -16.59
N ASN A 268 22.08 -7.71 -15.39
CA ASN A 268 23.36 -7.83 -14.70
C ASN A 268 23.13 -7.75 -13.17
N PRO A 269 24.12 -8.16 -12.34
CA PRO A 269 23.97 -8.13 -10.88
C PRO A 269 23.66 -6.73 -10.30
N GLY A 270 24.09 -5.64 -10.97
CA GLY A 270 23.80 -4.26 -10.57
C GLY A 270 22.32 -3.88 -10.66
N LYS A 271 21.50 -4.68 -11.34
CA LYS A 271 20.03 -4.52 -11.30
C LYS A 271 19.41 -5.04 -10.02
N LEU A 272 20.14 -5.75 -9.18
CA LEU A 272 19.70 -6.12 -7.83
C LEU A 272 20.07 -5.04 -6.81
N SER A 273 21.31 -4.53 -6.88
CA SER A 273 21.81 -3.51 -5.96
C SER A 273 23.17 -2.96 -6.43
N PHE A 274 23.30 -1.62 -6.38
CA PHE A 274 24.60 -0.95 -6.49
C PHE A 274 24.61 0.34 -5.70
#